data_5b114a4257667ab2288f4704d622cfb2
#
_entry.id   5b114a4257667ab2288f4704d622cfb2
#
_cell.length_a   1.000
_cell.length_b   1.000
_cell.length_c   1.000
_cell.angle_alpha   90.00
_cell.angle_beta   90.00
_cell.angle_gamma   90.00
#
_symmetry.space_group_name_H-M   'P 1'
#
loop_
_entity.id
_entity.type
_entity.pdbx_description
1 polymer ?
#
loop_
_entity_poly.entity_id
_entity_poly.type
_entity_poly.pdbx_seq_one_letter_code
_entity_poly.pdbx_strand_id
1 'polypeptide(L)'
;MSAEQKTYPSQFEKVKAITDQLEAGIQALFESDKFKQYLKTLSKFHDYSLNNTILIAMQKPDATLVAGYTAWQKQFGRQVQKGETGIRILAPTPYKKKMEVEKTDPVTGEILTNPDGTSVKETKEVLMPAFKVVNVFDVSQTDGKPLPTLGVNELTGDVAQYEMFFEALKKACPVPMDFEQITGGAKGYFHTVENRIAIQEGMSQVQTVKTAIHEMTHQKLHSIDPTIKVDPLEPKLTRNHKEVEAESVAFTVCQHYGIDTGDYSFAYVAGWSHGKETPELKASLDKIRKTASEMITEVDEHLAVLQKELGIEVMEPPSVLANLQAKKEESEKEKSSKPKTKTSRKKTQKQKKEESR
;
A
#
# COMPACT_ATOMS: atom_id res chain seq x y z
N MET A 1 -36.41 -20.19 30.85
CA MET A 1 -35.14 -20.18 30.15
C MET A 1 -35.06 -18.82 29.46
N SER A 2 -34.26 -17.87 30.00
CA SER A 2 -34.08 -16.54 29.42
C SER A 2 -33.16 -16.67 28.18
N ALA A 3 -33.63 -16.16 27.05
CA ALA A 3 -32.81 -16.09 25.85
C ALA A 3 -31.64 -15.12 26.09
N GLU A 4 -30.42 -15.63 26.12
CA GLU A 4 -29.22 -14.81 26.11
C GLU A 4 -29.23 -13.93 24.86
N GLN A 5 -29.39 -12.62 25.03
CA GLN A 5 -29.22 -11.64 23.95
C GLN A 5 -27.76 -11.68 23.51
N LYS A 6 -27.51 -12.23 22.32
CA LYS A 6 -26.19 -12.14 21.66
C LYS A 6 -25.92 -10.67 21.36
N THR A 7 -25.10 -10.03 22.19
CA THR A 7 -24.59 -8.70 21.95
C THR A 7 -23.51 -8.79 20.85
N TYR A 8 -23.76 -8.19 19.69
CA TYR A 8 -22.77 -8.09 18.62
C TYR A 8 -21.80 -6.93 18.90
N PRO A 9 -20.49 -7.13 18.77
CA PRO A 9 -19.50 -6.07 19.02
C PRO A 9 -19.71 -4.87 18.09
N SER A 10 -19.57 -3.68 18.64
CA SER A 10 -19.61 -2.41 17.89
C SER A 10 -18.48 -2.31 16.85
N GLN A 11 -18.57 -1.39 15.91
CA GLN A 11 -17.47 -1.17 14.94
C GLN A 11 -16.18 -0.74 15.64
N PHE A 12 -16.27 0.05 16.70
CA PHE A 12 -15.10 0.44 17.51
C PHE A 12 -14.41 -0.78 18.14
N GLU A 13 -15.16 -1.67 18.75
CA GLU A 13 -14.61 -2.91 19.35
C GLU A 13 -14.01 -3.83 18.28
N LYS A 14 -14.62 -3.93 17.09
CA LYS A 14 -14.06 -4.70 15.97
C LYS A 14 -12.73 -4.11 15.47
N VAL A 15 -12.68 -2.78 15.32
CA VAL A 15 -11.45 -2.10 14.91
C VAL A 15 -10.36 -2.27 15.96
N LYS A 16 -10.70 -2.10 17.24
CA LYS A 16 -9.74 -2.32 18.34
C LYS A 16 -9.19 -3.74 18.33
N ALA A 17 -10.05 -4.74 18.26
CA ALA A 17 -9.63 -6.16 18.27
C ALA A 17 -8.71 -6.50 17.10
N ILE A 18 -8.98 -5.98 15.88
CA ILE A 18 -8.12 -6.24 14.72
C ILE A 18 -6.80 -5.46 14.81
N THR A 19 -6.79 -4.29 15.46
CA THR A 19 -5.57 -3.53 15.70
C THR A 19 -4.69 -4.21 16.76
N ASP A 20 -5.28 -4.71 17.84
CA ASP A 20 -4.56 -5.49 18.86
C ASP A 20 -3.94 -6.76 18.23
N GLN A 21 -4.69 -7.45 17.36
CA GLN A 21 -4.21 -8.61 16.62
C GLN A 21 -3.05 -8.24 15.67
N LEU A 22 -3.14 -7.10 14.99
CA LEU A 22 -2.10 -6.58 14.10
C LEU A 22 -0.80 -6.30 14.88
N GLU A 23 -0.88 -5.66 16.05
CA GLU A 23 0.28 -5.35 16.88
C GLU A 23 1.01 -6.61 17.36
N ALA A 24 0.26 -7.59 17.84
CA ALA A 24 0.81 -8.89 18.21
C ALA A 24 1.45 -9.60 16.99
N GLY A 25 0.83 -9.50 15.83
CA GLY A 25 1.32 -10.09 14.58
C GLY A 25 2.61 -9.47 14.10
N ILE A 26 2.82 -8.17 14.28
CA ILE A 26 4.05 -7.47 13.86
C ILE A 26 5.28 -8.04 14.56
N GLN A 27 5.21 -8.28 15.87
CA GLN A 27 6.32 -8.88 16.60
C GLN A 27 6.67 -10.27 16.06
N ALA A 28 5.65 -11.07 15.73
CA ALA A 28 5.85 -12.43 15.20
C ALA A 28 6.32 -12.46 13.75
N LEU A 29 6.18 -11.37 12.98
CA LEU A 29 6.63 -11.32 11.58
C LEU A 29 8.14 -11.47 11.42
N PHE A 30 8.93 -11.07 12.43
CA PHE A 30 10.39 -11.05 12.33
C PHE A 30 11.06 -12.42 12.57
N GLU A 31 10.29 -13.48 12.66
CA GLU A 31 10.79 -14.84 12.43
C GLU A 31 11.05 -15.01 10.92
N SER A 32 12.21 -15.59 10.55
CA SER A 32 12.71 -15.66 9.17
C SER A 32 11.66 -16.09 8.13
N ASP A 33 10.94 -17.18 8.41
CA ASP A 33 9.96 -17.73 7.47
C ASP A 33 8.70 -16.87 7.37
N LYS A 34 8.23 -16.29 8.46
CA LYS A 34 7.08 -15.38 8.49
C LYS A 34 7.40 -14.07 7.79
N PHE A 35 8.62 -13.56 7.95
CA PHE A 35 9.08 -12.36 7.28
C PHE A 35 9.14 -12.57 5.76
N LYS A 36 9.72 -13.67 5.31
CA LYS A 36 9.75 -14.06 3.88
C LYS A 36 8.32 -14.21 3.33
N GLN A 37 7.41 -14.84 4.08
CA GLN A 37 6.02 -14.98 3.68
C GLN A 37 5.29 -13.63 3.59
N TYR A 38 5.54 -12.73 4.54
CA TYR A 38 5.02 -11.35 4.48
C TYR A 38 5.50 -10.62 3.22
N LEU A 39 6.79 -10.69 2.89
CA LEU A 39 7.34 -10.06 1.68
C LEU A 39 6.73 -10.64 0.39
N LYS A 40 6.46 -11.95 0.35
CA LYS A 40 5.71 -12.59 -0.75
C LYS A 40 4.27 -12.08 -0.85
N THR A 41 3.61 -11.83 0.27
CA THR A 41 2.28 -11.20 0.28
C THR A 41 2.38 -9.75 -0.17
N LEU A 42 3.39 -9.00 0.31
CA LEU A 42 3.63 -7.63 -0.08
C LEU A 42 3.83 -7.49 -1.60
N SER A 43 4.55 -8.40 -2.26
CA SER A 43 4.77 -8.37 -3.71
C SER A 43 3.48 -8.43 -4.52
N LYS A 44 2.43 -9.07 -3.99
CA LYS A 44 1.11 -9.18 -4.61
C LYS A 44 0.16 -8.04 -4.23
N PHE A 45 0.36 -7.44 -3.06
CA PHE A 45 -0.51 -6.43 -2.46
C PHE A 45 0.22 -5.12 -2.14
N HIS A 46 1.20 -4.75 -2.97
CA HIS A 46 2.05 -3.57 -2.75
C HIS A 46 1.26 -2.24 -2.70
N ASP A 47 0.09 -2.16 -3.35
CA ASP A 47 -0.82 -1.01 -3.33
C ASP A 47 -1.65 -0.90 -2.05
N TYR A 48 -1.68 -1.95 -1.24
CA TYR A 48 -2.39 -1.92 0.04
C TYR A 48 -1.59 -1.18 1.12
N SER A 49 -2.30 -0.63 2.11
CA SER A 49 -1.63 -0.07 3.28
C SER A 49 -0.86 -1.15 4.04
N LEU A 50 0.20 -0.77 4.74
CA LEU A 50 1.00 -1.68 5.58
C LEU A 50 0.11 -2.57 6.46
N ASN A 51 -0.83 -1.96 7.20
CA ASN A 51 -1.71 -2.69 8.09
C ASN A 51 -2.54 -3.76 7.36
N ASN A 52 -3.08 -3.42 6.18
CA ASN A 52 -3.89 -4.37 5.42
C ASN A 52 -3.04 -5.48 4.79
N THR A 53 -1.84 -5.18 4.30
CA THR A 53 -0.92 -6.21 3.80
C THR A 53 -0.55 -7.21 4.89
N ILE A 54 -0.25 -6.73 6.10
CA ILE A 54 0.03 -7.61 7.26
C ILE A 54 -1.21 -8.43 7.63
N LEU A 55 -2.39 -7.82 7.68
CA LEU A 55 -3.64 -8.52 8.00
C LEU A 55 -3.97 -9.61 6.98
N ILE A 56 -3.72 -9.37 5.69
CA ILE A 56 -3.87 -10.38 4.63
C ILE A 56 -2.86 -11.50 4.84
N ALA A 57 -1.57 -11.18 5.01
CA ALA A 57 -0.51 -12.17 5.22
C ALA A 57 -0.77 -13.09 6.43
N MET A 58 -1.31 -12.53 7.52
CA MET A 58 -1.64 -13.29 8.73
C MET A 58 -2.85 -14.20 8.59
N GLN A 59 -3.86 -13.81 7.83
CA GLN A 59 -5.14 -14.53 7.72
C GLN A 59 -5.17 -15.49 6.53
N LYS A 60 -4.51 -15.13 5.42
CA LYS A 60 -4.43 -15.94 4.20
C LYS A 60 -3.11 -15.67 3.47
N PRO A 61 -2.01 -16.31 3.91
CA PRO A 61 -0.66 -16.07 3.37
C PRO A 61 -0.49 -16.44 1.90
N ASP A 62 -1.33 -17.33 1.38
CA ASP A 62 -1.38 -17.77 -0.02
C ASP A 62 -2.29 -16.91 -0.91
N ALA A 63 -2.94 -15.87 -0.37
CA ALA A 63 -3.78 -14.96 -1.15
C ALA A 63 -3.02 -14.36 -2.34
N THR A 64 -3.74 -14.21 -3.45
CA THR A 64 -3.17 -13.67 -4.70
C THR A 64 -3.92 -12.43 -5.21
N LEU A 65 -5.23 -12.40 -5.07
CA LEU A 65 -6.08 -11.27 -5.44
C LEU A 65 -7.29 -11.22 -4.52
N VAL A 66 -7.45 -10.14 -3.77
CA VAL A 66 -8.58 -10.00 -2.84
C VAL A 66 -9.54 -8.88 -3.27
N ALA A 67 -10.84 -9.15 -3.12
CA ALA A 67 -11.88 -8.15 -3.34
C ALA A 67 -13.07 -8.37 -2.41
N GLY A 68 -13.88 -7.32 -2.23
CA GLY A 68 -15.11 -7.41 -1.46
C GLY A 68 -16.16 -8.30 -2.17
N TYR A 69 -17.08 -8.88 -1.39
CA TYR A 69 -18.14 -9.78 -1.89
C TYR A 69 -18.87 -9.21 -3.13
N THR A 70 -19.32 -7.96 -3.03
CA THR A 70 -20.05 -7.30 -4.11
C THR A 70 -19.16 -7.02 -5.33
N ALA A 71 -17.87 -6.76 -5.13
CA ALA A 71 -16.94 -6.52 -6.22
C ALA A 71 -16.69 -7.82 -7.02
N TRP A 72 -16.53 -8.94 -6.34
CA TRP A 72 -16.44 -10.25 -7.00
C TRP A 72 -17.62 -10.49 -7.95
N GLN A 73 -18.84 -10.22 -7.47
CA GLN A 73 -20.06 -10.44 -8.25
C GLN A 73 -20.21 -9.44 -9.42
N LYS A 74 -20.03 -8.13 -9.15
CA LYS A 74 -20.38 -7.09 -10.12
C LYS A 74 -19.27 -6.76 -11.12
N GLN A 75 -18.00 -6.87 -10.69
CA GLN A 75 -16.84 -6.46 -11.51
C GLN A 75 -16.20 -7.67 -12.18
N PHE A 76 -16.06 -8.77 -11.45
CA PHE A 76 -15.35 -9.95 -11.93
C PHE A 76 -16.28 -11.06 -12.46
N GLY A 77 -17.61 -10.95 -12.27
CA GLY A 77 -18.56 -12.00 -12.65
C GLY A 77 -18.31 -13.33 -11.92
N ARG A 78 -17.76 -13.24 -10.71
CA ARG A 78 -17.44 -14.37 -9.83
C ARG A 78 -18.26 -14.31 -8.56
N GLN A 79 -18.46 -15.45 -7.92
CA GLN A 79 -19.22 -15.55 -6.67
C GLN A 79 -18.37 -16.20 -5.57
N VAL A 80 -18.40 -15.60 -4.39
CA VAL A 80 -17.77 -16.20 -3.21
C VAL A 80 -18.48 -17.50 -2.86
N GLN A 81 -17.71 -18.55 -2.64
CA GLN A 81 -18.20 -19.88 -2.32
C GLN A 81 -18.90 -19.90 -0.96
N LYS A 82 -19.91 -20.76 -0.82
CA LYS A 82 -20.66 -20.89 0.41
C LYS A 82 -19.79 -21.47 1.52
N GLY A 83 -19.75 -20.78 2.68
CA GLY A 83 -18.99 -21.23 3.85
C GLY A 83 -17.61 -20.62 3.96
N GLU A 84 -17.15 -19.85 2.94
CA GLU A 84 -15.86 -19.19 2.98
C GLU A 84 -15.78 -18.12 4.08
N THR A 85 -14.63 -18.07 4.73
CA THR A 85 -14.34 -17.07 5.77
C THR A 85 -13.62 -15.88 5.14
N GLY A 86 -14.20 -14.68 5.27
CA GLY A 86 -13.60 -13.46 4.73
C GLY A 86 -12.37 -13.02 5.50
N ILE A 87 -11.40 -12.50 4.77
CA ILE A 87 -10.20 -11.84 5.30
C ILE A 87 -10.62 -10.45 5.81
N ARG A 88 -10.40 -10.17 7.08
CA ARG A 88 -10.77 -8.90 7.71
C ARG A 88 -9.68 -7.87 7.50
N ILE A 89 -10.05 -6.74 6.89
CA ILE A 89 -9.15 -5.60 6.65
C ILE A 89 -9.78 -4.30 7.14
N LEU A 90 -8.98 -3.24 7.21
CA LEU A 90 -9.39 -1.89 7.60
C LEU A 90 -9.71 -1.05 6.36
N ALA A 91 -10.98 -0.65 6.22
CA ALA A 91 -11.41 0.27 5.18
C ALA A 91 -11.57 1.69 5.74
N PRO A 92 -11.04 2.74 5.08
CA PRO A 92 -11.23 4.11 5.53
C PRO A 92 -12.70 4.53 5.39
N THR A 93 -13.21 5.21 6.43
CA THR A 93 -14.56 5.78 6.47
C THR A 93 -14.53 7.17 7.09
N PRO A 94 -13.81 8.12 6.50
CA PRO A 94 -13.67 9.44 7.05
C PRO A 94 -15.05 10.12 7.18
N TYR A 95 -15.23 10.92 8.25
CA TYR A 95 -16.43 11.68 8.49
C TYR A 95 -16.12 13.14 8.77
N LYS A 96 -17.04 14.03 8.43
CA LYS A 96 -16.93 15.46 8.71
C LYS A 96 -17.38 15.75 10.13
N LYS A 97 -16.55 16.48 10.89
CA LYS A 97 -16.85 16.98 12.23
C LYS A 97 -16.68 18.48 12.25
N LYS A 98 -17.65 19.20 12.79
CA LYS A 98 -17.50 20.63 13.07
C LYS A 98 -16.63 20.78 14.30
N MET A 99 -15.53 21.53 14.15
CA MET A 99 -14.60 21.82 15.23
C MET A 99 -14.36 23.33 15.28
N GLU A 100 -14.23 23.84 16.49
CA GLU A 100 -13.73 25.20 16.70
C GLU A 100 -12.21 25.17 16.50
N VAL A 101 -11.74 25.96 15.56
CA VAL A 101 -10.30 26.13 15.28
C VAL A 101 -9.96 27.62 15.40
N GLU A 102 -8.72 27.92 15.66
CA GLU A 102 -8.23 29.29 15.67
C GLU A 102 -8.29 29.85 14.25
N LYS A 103 -8.85 31.04 14.11
CA LYS A 103 -8.96 31.73 12.84
C LYS A 103 -7.63 32.35 12.47
N THR A 104 -7.13 32.03 11.30
CA THR A 104 -5.87 32.58 10.77
C THR A 104 -6.15 33.60 9.68
N ASP A 105 -5.29 34.62 9.60
CA ASP A 105 -5.28 35.54 8.46
C ASP A 105 -4.91 34.78 7.17
N PRO A 106 -5.71 34.90 6.11
CA PRO A 106 -5.48 34.14 4.88
C PRO A 106 -4.22 34.55 4.10
N VAL A 107 -3.63 35.71 4.41
CA VAL A 107 -2.45 36.24 3.71
C VAL A 107 -1.18 35.96 4.50
N THR A 108 -1.20 36.22 5.82
CA THR A 108 -0.02 36.07 6.66
C THR A 108 0.08 34.71 7.35
N GLY A 109 -1.04 33.99 7.48
CA GLY A 109 -1.10 32.70 8.20
C GLY A 109 -1.09 32.88 9.73
N GLU A 110 -1.04 34.12 10.25
CA GLU A 110 -1.02 34.38 11.66
C GLU A 110 -2.41 34.20 12.31
N ILE A 111 -2.42 33.79 13.59
CA ILE A 111 -3.66 33.61 14.35
C ILE A 111 -4.23 34.99 14.67
N LEU A 112 -5.49 35.21 14.29
CA LEU A 112 -6.20 36.43 14.64
C LEU A 112 -6.54 36.44 16.13
N THR A 113 -6.21 37.55 16.82
CA THR A 113 -6.47 37.73 18.24
C THR A 113 -7.49 38.83 18.48
N ASN A 114 -8.30 38.65 19.52
CA ASN A 114 -9.19 39.67 20.05
C ASN A 114 -8.39 40.76 20.78
N PRO A 115 -8.98 41.93 21.06
CA PRO A 115 -8.30 43.00 21.85
C PRO A 115 -7.87 42.58 23.25
N ASP A 116 -8.44 41.52 23.82
CA ASP A 116 -8.09 40.93 25.10
C ASP A 116 -6.95 39.91 25.05
N GLY A 117 -6.38 39.68 23.84
CA GLY A 117 -5.29 38.72 23.60
C GLY A 117 -5.72 37.27 23.39
N THR A 118 -7.02 36.98 23.43
CA THR A 118 -7.54 35.64 23.13
C THR A 118 -7.61 35.39 21.61
N SER A 119 -7.41 34.15 21.18
CA SER A 119 -7.54 33.79 19.77
C SER A 119 -9.00 33.85 19.29
N VAL A 120 -9.22 34.44 18.10
CA VAL A 120 -10.53 34.40 17.42
C VAL A 120 -10.78 32.98 16.96
N LYS A 121 -11.92 32.41 17.35
CA LYS A 121 -12.31 31.05 16.93
C LYS A 121 -13.30 31.08 15.80
N GLU A 122 -13.18 30.12 14.88
CA GLU A 122 -14.17 29.88 13.85
C GLU A 122 -14.54 28.39 13.80
N THR A 123 -15.75 28.09 13.38
CA THR A 123 -16.19 26.70 13.22
C THR A 123 -15.86 26.21 11.80
N LYS A 124 -14.93 25.28 11.68
CA LYS A 124 -14.60 24.61 10.42
C LYS A 124 -15.08 23.16 10.38
N GLU A 125 -15.51 22.71 9.21
CA GLU A 125 -15.72 21.28 8.98
C GLU A 125 -14.37 20.61 8.70
N VAL A 126 -13.90 19.81 9.66
CA VAL A 126 -12.66 19.06 9.57
C VAL A 126 -13.00 17.62 9.22
N LEU A 127 -12.27 17.03 8.25
CA LEU A 127 -12.40 15.63 7.90
C LEU A 127 -11.63 14.78 8.90
N MET A 128 -12.36 14.06 9.73
CA MET A 128 -11.79 13.17 10.75
C MET A 128 -11.55 11.77 10.16
N PRO A 129 -10.33 11.21 10.30
CA PRO A 129 -10.06 9.86 9.87
C PRO A 129 -10.83 8.86 10.75
N ALA A 130 -11.45 7.90 10.11
CA ALA A 130 -12.06 6.75 10.78
C ALA A 130 -11.93 5.51 9.91
N PHE A 131 -12.03 4.36 10.53
CA PHE A 131 -11.93 3.06 9.87
C PHE A 131 -13.07 2.16 10.28
N LYS A 132 -13.39 1.23 9.41
CA LYS A 132 -14.29 0.10 9.71
C LYS A 132 -13.65 -1.20 9.28
N VAL A 133 -13.97 -2.29 9.96
CA VAL A 133 -13.59 -3.63 9.54
C VAL A 133 -14.51 -4.08 8.41
N VAL A 134 -13.91 -4.51 7.30
CA VAL A 134 -14.62 -5.11 6.15
C VAL A 134 -14.03 -6.47 5.83
N ASN A 135 -14.85 -7.33 5.23
CA ASN A 135 -14.41 -8.62 4.74
C ASN A 135 -14.11 -8.54 3.24
N VAL A 136 -12.94 -9.04 2.86
CA VAL A 136 -12.56 -9.32 1.48
C VAL A 136 -12.33 -10.82 1.34
N PHE A 137 -12.36 -11.32 0.12
CA PHE A 137 -12.18 -12.72 -0.21
C PHE A 137 -11.12 -12.85 -1.30
N ASP A 138 -10.26 -13.84 -1.19
CA ASP A 138 -9.29 -14.15 -2.23
C ASP A 138 -9.96 -14.85 -3.42
N VAL A 139 -9.35 -14.75 -4.59
CA VAL A 139 -9.84 -15.40 -5.81
C VAL A 139 -10.04 -16.89 -5.63
N SER A 140 -9.20 -17.57 -4.86
CA SER A 140 -9.33 -19.02 -4.56
C SER A 140 -10.59 -19.35 -3.75
N GLN A 141 -11.23 -18.38 -3.11
CA GLN A 141 -12.48 -18.51 -2.39
C GLN A 141 -13.71 -18.20 -3.27
N THR A 142 -13.52 -18.10 -4.59
CA THR A 142 -14.58 -17.70 -5.52
C THR A 142 -14.69 -18.66 -6.71
N ASP A 143 -15.92 -18.83 -7.23
CA ASP A 143 -16.19 -19.51 -8.48
C ASP A 143 -16.72 -18.54 -9.54
N GLY A 144 -16.51 -18.85 -10.83
CA GLY A 144 -17.03 -18.05 -11.94
C GLY A 144 -16.06 -17.96 -13.10
N LYS A 145 -16.18 -16.89 -13.90
CA LYS A 145 -15.37 -16.70 -15.10
C LYS A 145 -13.87 -16.67 -14.75
N PRO A 146 -13.01 -17.23 -15.61
CA PRO A 146 -11.57 -17.04 -15.51
C PRO A 146 -11.28 -15.53 -15.41
N LEU A 147 -10.36 -15.16 -14.54
CA LEU A 147 -9.86 -13.79 -14.52
C LEU A 147 -8.98 -13.58 -15.76
N PRO A 148 -8.97 -12.38 -16.35
CA PRO A 148 -7.92 -12.02 -17.28
C PRO A 148 -6.58 -12.31 -16.60
N THR A 149 -5.70 -13.01 -17.30
CA THR A 149 -4.33 -13.19 -16.80
C THR A 149 -3.77 -11.80 -16.61
N LEU A 150 -3.45 -11.45 -15.36
CA LEU A 150 -2.69 -10.23 -15.10
C LEU A 150 -1.43 -10.37 -15.94
N GLY A 151 -1.24 -9.45 -16.88
CA GLY A 151 -0.08 -9.44 -17.77
C GLY A 151 1.21 -9.06 -17.04
N VAL A 152 1.36 -9.47 -15.78
CA VAL A 152 2.68 -9.62 -15.16
C VAL A 152 3.32 -10.72 -15.96
N ASN A 153 4.09 -10.33 -16.98
CA ASN A 153 4.93 -11.25 -17.71
C ASN A 153 5.89 -11.85 -16.67
N GLU A 154 5.53 -13.05 -16.16
CA GLU A 154 6.56 -13.87 -15.53
C GLU A 154 7.73 -13.87 -16.50
N LEU A 155 8.88 -13.38 -16.07
CA LEU A 155 10.09 -13.42 -16.90
C LEU A 155 10.48 -14.89 -17.06
N THR A 156 9.85 -15.56 -18.02
CA THR A 156 9.98 -16.98 -18.27
C THR A 156 11.31 -17.38 -18.94
N GLY A 157 12.34 -16.54 -18.79
CA GLY A 157 13.70 -16.85 -19.25
C GLY A 157 13.97 -16.53 -20.72
N ASP A 158 13.07 -15.80 -21.38
CA ASP A 158 13.34 -15.27 -22.73
C ASP A 158 14.30 -14.07 -22.63
N VAL A 159 15.38 -14.10 -23.37
CA VAL A 159 16.42 -13.04 -23.43
C VAL A 159 15.80 -11.69 -23.80
N ALA A 160 14.85 -11.67 -24.76
CA ALA A 160 14.21 -10.41 -25.19
C ALA A 160 13.35 -9.80 -24.08
N GLN A 161 12.67 -10.61 -23.29
CA GLN A 161 11.89 -10.14 -22.13
C GLN A 161 12.81 -9.59 -21.04
N TYR A 162 13.96 -10.22 -20.80
CA TYR A 162 14.94 -9.71 -19.86
C TYR A 162 15.50 -8.35 -20.28
N GLU A 163 15.90 -8.19 -21.54
CA GLU A 163 16.44 -6.93 -22.06
C GLU A 163 15.44 -5.79 -21.92
N MET A 164 14.18 -6.03 -22.30
CA MET A 164 13.10 -5.06 -22.13
C MET A 164 12.86 -4.70 -20.66
N PHE A 165 12.84 -5.70 -19.78
CA PHE A 165 12.67 -5.47 -18.34
C PHE A 165 13.83 -4.67 -17.75
N PHE A 166 15.08 -5.05 -18.09
CA PHE A 166 16.25 -4.36 -17.58
C PHE A 166 16.33 -2.93 -18.10
N GLU A 167 15.92 -2.68 -19.33
CA GLU A 167 15.82 -1.31 -19.88
C GLU A 167 14.74 -0.50 -19.16
N ALA A 168 13.58 -1.09 -18.84
CA ALA A 168 12.57 -0.44 -18.01
C ALA A 168 13.10 -0.10 -16.61
N LEU A 169 13.85 -1.02 -16.01
CA LEU A 169 14.48 -0.83 -14.70
C LEU A 169 15.53 0.31 -14.75
N LYS A 170 16.33 0.37 -15.79
CA LYS A 170 17.28 1.49 -16.00
C LYS A 170 16.57 2.83 -16.14
N LYS A 171 15.44 2.87 -16.87
CA LYS A 171 14.63 4.09 -17.01
C LYS A 171 13.96 4.52 -15.72
N ALA A 172 13.55 3.58 -14.87
CA ALA A 172 13.01 3.84 -13.54
C ALA A 172 14.10 4.27 -12.53
N CYS A 173 15.37 4.04 -12.83
CA CYS A 173 16.47 4.41 -11.96
C CYS A 173 16.72 5.92 -12.03
N PRO A 174 16.70 6.67 -10.91
CA PRO A 174 16.88 8.13 -10.93
C PRO A 174 18.34 8.57 -11.16
N VAL A 175 19.28 7.63 -11.20
CA VAL A 175 20.72 7.89 -11.39
C VAL A 175 21.28 7.00 -12.50
N PRO A 176 22.40 7.36 -13.14
CA PRO A 176 23.05 6.49 -14.11
C PRO A 176 23.37 5.11 -13.55
N MET A 177 23.12 4.07 -14.34
CA MET A 177 23.42 2.68 -14.01
C MET A 177 24.21 2.04 -15.14
N ASP A 178 25.43 1.63 -14.84
CA ASP A 178 26.36 1.08 -15.81
C ASP A 178 26.98 -0.24 -15.34
N PHE A 179 27.43 -1.03 -16.30
CA PHE A 179 28.19 -2.26 -16.02
C PHE A 179 29.67 -1.94 -15.94
N GLU A 180 30.37 -2.56 -15.00
CA GLU A 180 31.82 -2.46 -14.86
C GLU A 180 32.43 -3.71 -14.23
N GLN A 181 33.74 -3.87 -14.39
CA GLN A 181 34.52 -4.90 -13.70
C GLN A 181 34.79 -4.49 -12.27
N ILE A 182 34.04 -5.06 -11.31
CA ILE A 182 34.17 -4.74 -9.90
C ILE A 182 35.17 -5.67 -9.23
N THR A 183 36.23 -5.11 -8.66
CA THR A 183 37.22 -5.89 -7.89
C THR A 183 36.74 -6.10 -6.44
N GLY A 184 37.16 -7.20 -5.79
CA GLY A 184 36.85 -7.44 -4.38
C GLY A 184 35.59 -8.26 -4.10
N GLY A 185 34.90 -8.76 -5.15
CA GLY A 185 33.77 -9.70 -5.03
C GLY A 185 32.41 -9.07 -4.76
N ALA A 186 32.30 -7.74 -4.74
CA ALA A 186 31.01 -7.05 -4.72
C ALA A 186 30.29 -7.25 -6.07
N LYS A 187 28.98 -7.42 -6.03
CA LYS A 187 28.14 -7.62 -7.22
C LYS A 187 27.63 -6.31 -7.81
N GLY A 188 27.61 -5.26 -7.02
CA GLY A 188 27.25 -3.90 -7.39
C GLY A 188 27.53 -2.97 -6.22
N TYR A 189 27.36 -1.68 -6.48
CA TYR A 189 27.39 -0.66 -5.44
C TYR A 189 26.72 0.65 -5.92
N PHE A 190 26.14 1.36 -5.00
CA PHE A 190 25.72 2.75 -5.18
C PHE A 190 26.85 3.69 -4.74
N HIS A 191 27.40 4.45 -5.67
CA HIS A 191 28.47 5.43 -5.40
C HIS A 191 27.85 6.78 -5.00
N THR A 192 27.87 7.10 -3.71
CA THR A 192 27.17 8.25 -3.14
C THR A 192 27.71 9.61 -3.62
N VAL A 193 29.01 9.71 -3.93
CA VAL A 193 29.65 10.96 -4.39
C VAL A 193 29.40 11.22 -5.87
N GLU A 194 29.56 10.19 -6.71
CA GLU A 194 29.32 10.26 -8.15
C GLU A 194 27.84 10.15 -8.51
N ASN A 195 27.02 9.78 -7.53
CA ASN A 195 25.58 9.56 -7.66
C ASN A 195 25.24 8.65 -8.84
N ARG A 196 25.85 7.46 -8.88
CA ARG A 196 25.65 6.43 -9.90
C ARG A 196 25.63 5.04 -9.28
N ILE A 197 25.07 4.10 -10.02
CA ILE A 197 25.07 2.68 -9.68
C ILE A 197 26.00 1.93 -10.63
N ALA A 198 26.84 1.05 -10.08
CA ALA A 198 27.67 0.14 -10.82
C ALA A 198 27.24 -1.30 -10.60
N ILE A 199 27.16 -2.07 -11.67
CA ILE A 199 26.76 -3.48 -11.67
C ILE A 199 27.90 -4.32 -12.22
N GLN A 200 28.27 -5.40 -11.55
CA GLN A 200 29.31 -6.34 -11.99
C GLN A 200 28.93 -6.95 -13.35
N GLU A 201 29.83 -6.87 -14.32
CA GLU A 201 29.69 -7.55 -15.62
C GLU A 201 29.70 -9.08 -15.49
N GLY A 202 29.01 -9.76 -16.42
CA GLY A 202 29.08 -11.22 -16.57
C GLY A 202 28.28 -12.03 -15.55
N MET A 203 27.43 -11.39 -14.74
CA MET A 203 26.50 -12.09 -13.85
C MET A 203 25.33 -12.71 -14.63
N SER A 204 24.66 -13.68 -14.02
CA SER A 204 23.37 -14.18 -14.54
C SER A 204 22.31 -13.07 -14.56
N GLN A 205 21.32 -13.17 -15.47
CA GLN A 205 20.23 -12.20 -15.59
C GLN A 205 19.50 -11.97 -14.24
N VAL A 206 19.16 -13.05 -13.53
CA VAL A 206 18.53 -12.98 -12.22
C VAL A 206 19.39 -12.21 -11.19
N GLN A 207 20.69 -12.52 -11.15
CA GLN A 207 21.60 -11.83 -10.23
C GLN A 207 21.79 -10.36 -10.60
N THR A 208 21.84 -10.04 -11.89
CA THR A 208 21.94 -8.66 -12.38
C THR A 208 20.74 -7.84 -11.96
N VAL A 209 19.51 -8.33 -12.22
CA VAL A 209 18.27 -7.65 -11.82
C VAL A 209 18.21 -7.48 -10.30
N LYS A 210 18.45 -8.56 -9.55
CA LYS A 210 18.49 -8.51 -8.08
C LYS A 210 19.44 -7.42 -7.57
N THR A 211 20.65 -7.40 -8.10
CA THR A 211 21.67 -6.42 -7.70
C THR A 211 21.26 -5.00 -8.07
N ALA A 212 20.75 -4.79 -9.27
CA ALA A 212 20.27 -3.48 -9.71
C ALA A 212 19.18 -2.92 -8.78
N ILE A 213 18.16 -3.70 -8.43
CA ILE A 213 17.09 -3.29 -7.52
C ILE A 213 17.64 -3.02 -6.11
N HIS A 214 18.59 -3.83 -5.64
CA HIS A 214 19.24 -3.64 -4.35
C HIS A 214 19.99 -2.30 -4.28
N GLU A 215 20.80 -1.98 -5.29
CA GLU A 215 21.53 -0.72 -5.35
C GLU A 215 20.60 0.50 -5.57
N MET A 216 19.54 0.35 -6.36
CA MET A 216 18.49 1.37 -6.48
C MET A 216 17.82 1.64 -5.12
N THR A 217 17.64 0.62 -4.30
CA THR A 217 17.10 0.80 -2.94
C THR A 217 18.07 1.57 -2.06
N HIS A 218 19.36 1.28 -2.12
CA HIS A 218 20.36 2.08 -1.41
C HIS A 218 20.35 3.53 -1.87
N GLN A 219 20.19 3.78 -3.15
CA GLN A 219 20.05 5.12 -3.68
C GLN A 219 18.79 5.83 -3.17
N LYS A 220 17.62 5.17 -3.23
CA LYS A 220 16.34 5.78 -2.80
C LYS A 220 16.24 6.01 -1.29
N LEU A 221 16.73 5.08 -0.46
CA LEU A 221 16.55 5.11 0.99
C LEU A 221 17.77 5.60 1.78
N HIS A 222 18.96 5.43 1.24
CA HIS A 222 20.19 5.57 2.02
C HIS A 222 21.18 6.58 1.42
N SER A 223 20.81 7.25 0.31
CA SER A 223 21.57 8.39 -0.19
C SER A 223 21.52 9.55 0.80
N ILE A 224 22.64 10.21 0.99
CA ILE A 224 22.74 11.40 1.82
C ILE A 224 22.61 12.60 0.89
N ASP A 225 21.51 13.33 1.00
CA ASP A 225 21.40 14.62 0.35
C ASP A 225 22.30 15.62 1.10
N PRO A 226 23.38 16.12 0.47
CA PRO A 226 24.31 17.04 1.14
C PRO A 226 23.66 18.39 1.50
N THR A 227 22.48 18.70 0.96
CA THR A 227 21.74 19.93 1.23
C THR A 227 20.87 19.82 2.49
N ILE A 228 20.52 18.60 2.91
CA ILE A 228 19.72 18.37 4.12
C ILE A 228 20.65 18.30 5.32
N LYS A 229 20.46 19.24 6.26
CA LYS A 229 21.14 19.17 7.56
C LYS A 229 20.56 17.99 8.35
N VAL A 230 21.34 16.92 8.46
CA VAL A 230 21.00 15.78 9.32
C VAL A 230 21.06 16.25 10.77
N ASP A 231 20.00 16.02 11.54
CA ASP A 231 20.00 16.28 12.97
C ASP A 231 21.09 15.41 13.64
N PRO A 232 22.07 16.00 14.32
CA PRO A 232 23.11 15.22 14.98
C PRO A 232 22.60 14.24 16.04
N LEU A 233 21.35 14.43 16.51
CA LEU A 233 20.67 13.60 17.50
C LEU A 233 19.86 12.45 16.86
N GLU A 234 19.65 12.46 15.52
CA GLU A 234 19.03 11.32 14.85
C GLU A 234 19.96 10.11 14.89
N PRO A 235 19.45 8.95 15.37
CA PRO A 235 20.25 7.72 15.39
C PRO A 235 20.59 7.33 13.95
N LYS A 236 21.90 7.28 13.64
CA LYS A 236 22.36 6.81 12.32
C LYS A 236 21.94 5.37 12.10
N LEU A 237 21.31 5.12 10.97
CA LEU A 237 20.99 3.76 10.56
C LEU A 237 22.26 2.91 10.49
N THR A 238 22.26 1.76 11.15
CA THR A 238 23.38 0.82 11.07
C THR A 238 23.46 0.23 9.67
N ARG A 239 24.64 -0.25 9.25
CA ARG A 239 24.79 -0.96 7.98
C ARG A 239 23.80 -2.12 7.87
N ASN A 240 23.67 -2.92 8.94
CA ASN A 240 22.74 -4.04 8.96
C ASN A 240 21.29 -3.62 8.71
N HIS A 241 20.86 -2.47 9.23
CA HIS A 241 19.52 -1.91 9.00
C HIS A 241 19.31 -1.59 7.50
N LYS A 242 20.29 -0.93 6.88
CA LYS A 242 20.25 -0.60 5.46
C LYS A 242 20.19 -1.85 4.57
N GLU A 243 20.96 -2.88 4.91
CA GLU A 243 20.94 -4.14 4.17
C GLU A 243 19.60 -4.87 4.30
N VAL A 244 18.98 -4.88 5.51
CA VAL A 244 17.64 -5.45 5.70
C VAL A 244 16.60 -4.77 4.80
N GLU A 245 16.61 -3.43 4.76
CA GLU A 245 15.68 -2.66 3.91
C GLU A 245 15.95 -2.95 2.42
N ALA A 246 17.21 -2.91 1.97
CA ALA A 246 17.57 -3.12 0.57
C ALA A 246 17.26 -4.55 0.09
N GLU A 247 17.61 -5.55 0.86
CA GLU A 247 17.30 -6.96 0.52
C GLU A 247 15.81 -7.24 0.51
N SER A 248 15.04 -6.63 1.44
CA SER A 248 13.59 -6.82 1.51
C SER A 248 12.88 -6.20 0.32
N VAL A 249 13.28 -5.01 -0.12
CA VAL A 249 12.74 -4.36 -1.32
C VAL A 249 13.10 -5.18 -2.54
N ALA A 250 14.37 -5.56 -2.70
CA ALA A 250 14.83 -6.34 -3.85
C ALA A 250 14.08 -7.69 -3.96
N PHE A 251 13.89 -8.38 -2.83
CA PHE A 251 13.10 -9.61 -2.81
C PHE A 251 11.63 -9.35 -3.24
N THR A 252 11.00 -8.31 -2.69
CA THR A 252 9.59 -7.99 -2.96
C THR A 252 9.38 -7.66 -4.44
N VAL A 253 10.23 -6.81 -5.02
CA VAL A 253 10.14 -6.43 -6.44
C VAL A 253 10.41 -7.63 -7.35
N CYS A 254 11.47 -8.41 -7.08
CA CYS A 254 11.73 -9.64 -7.84
C CYS A 254 10.57 -10.63 -7.80
N GLN A 255 9.97 -10.86 -6.61
CA GLN A 255 8.80 -11.74 -6.48
C GLN A 255 7.57 -11.20 -7.20
N HIS A 256 7.39 -9.87 -7.31
CA HIS A 256 6.31 -9.27 -8.09
C HIS A 256 6.39 -9.66 -9.57
N TYR A 257 7.58 -9.65 -10.14
CA TYR A 257 7.82 -10.00 -11.55
C TYR A 257 8.08 -11.51 -11.77
N GLY A 258 7.81 -12.36 -10.78
CA GLY A 258 8.01 -13.81 -10.90
C GLY A 258 9.48 -14.23 -10.98
N ILE A 259 10.43 -13.35 -10.66
CA ILE A 259 11.86 -13.64 -10.67
C ILE A 259 12.22 -14.44 -9.42
N ASP A 260 12.51 -15.73 -9.60
CA ASP A 260 13.01 -16.55 -8.49
C ASP A 260 14.48 -16.24 -8.23
N THR A 261 14.72 -15.57 -7.13
CA THR A 261 16.07 -15.17 -6.69
C THR A 261 16.77 -16.23 -5.86
N GLY A 262 16.21 -17.44 -5.80
CA GLY A 262 16.78 -18.55 -5.04
C GLY A 262 16.65 -18.38 -3.51
N ASP A 263 17.61 -18.89 -2.76
CA ASP A 263 17.56 -18.90 -1.31
C ASP A 263 17.94 -17.53 -0.70
N TYR A 264 16.95 -16.62 -0.63
CA TYR A 264 17.05 -15.50 0.28
C TYR A 264 16.94 -16.01 1.71
N SER A 265 18.03 -15.89 2.44
CA SER A 265 18.03 -16.16 3.87
C SER A 265 17.83 -14.86 4.64
N PHE A 266 16.67 -14.72 5.26
CA PHE A 266 16.39 -13.63 6.20
C PHE A 266 16.74 -14.00 7.65
N ALA A 267 17.66 -14.94 7.84
CA ALA A 267 18.06 -15.42 9.17
C ALA A 267 18.55 -14.30 10.10
N TYR A 268 19.12 -13.23 9.52
CA TYR A 268 19.61 -12.07 10.27
C TYR A 268 18.50 -11.10 10.71
N VAL A 269 17.27 -11.23 10.16
CA VAL A 269 16.15 -10.33 10.47
C VAL A 269 15.72 -10.47 11.93
N ALA A 270 15.72 -11.67 12.47
CA ALA A 270 15.40 -11.89 13.86
C ALA A 270 16.39 -11.16 14.80
N GLY A 271 17.69 -11.20 14.48
CA GLY A 271 18.71 -10.45 15.21
C GLY A 271 18.58 -8.93 15.04
N TRP A 272 18.21 -8.48 13.84
CA TRP A 272 18.00 -7.07 13.55
C TRP A 272 16.78 -6.49 14.29
N SER A 273 15.70 -7.25 14.43
CA SER A 273 14.48 -6.82 15.11
C SER A 273 14.57 -6.91 16.63
N HIS A 274 15.56 -7.66 17.15
CA HIS A 274 15.71 -7.86 18.60
C HIS A 274 15.92 -6.54 19.35
N GLY A 275 15.10 -6.30 20.36
CA GLY A 275 15.16 -5.10 21.19
C GLY A 275 14.54 -3.85 20.57
N LYS A 276 13.94 -3.94 19.38
CA LYS A 276 13.23 -2.84 18.74
C LYS A 276 11.76 -2.76 19.18
N GLU A 277 11.28 -1.54 19.34
CA GLU A 277 9.90 -1.26 19.66
C GLU A 277 9.00 -1.42 18.42
N THR A 278 7.72 -1.78 18.64
CA THR A 278 6.75 -1.96 17.54
C THR A 278 6.63 -0.76 16.60
N PRO A 279 6.65 0.51 17.06
CA PRO A 279 6.63 1.67 16.15
C PRO A 279 7.84 1.74 15.22
N GLU A 280 9.04 1.41 15.70
CA GLU A 280 10.27 1.39 14.89
C GLU A 280 10.20 0.30 13.81
N LEU A 281 9.73 -0.90 14.18
CA LEU A 281 9.53 -2.00 13.27
C LEU A 281 8.49 -1.67 12.19
N LYS A 282 7.37 -1.03 12.57
CA LYS A 282 6.36 -0.54 11.63
C LYS A 282 6.94 0.49 10.65
N ALA A 283 7.76 1.41 11.12
CA ALA A 283 8.37 2.43 10.28
C ALA A 283 9.26 1.80 9.19
N SER A 284 10.10 0.82 9.55
CA SER A 284 10.91 0.08 8.57
C SER A 284 10.07 -0.72 7.58
N LEU A 285 9.04 -1.43 8.05
CA LEU A 285 8.12 -2.17 7.17
C LEU A 285 7.39 -1.23 6.19
N ASP A 286 6.98 -0.04 6.63
CA ASP A 286 6.31 0.93 5.76
C ASP A 286 7.28 1.56 4.75
N LYS A 287 8.55 1.77 5.09
CA LYS A 287 9.59 2.17 4.14
C LYS A 287 9.80 1.10 3.07
N ILE A 288 9.99 -0.16 3.46
CA ILE A 288 10.13 -1.29 2.53
C ILE A 288 8.94 -1.35 1.58
N ARG A 289 7.71 -1.28 2.12
CA ARG A 289 6.49 -1.32 1.34
C ARG A 289 6.40 -0.17 0.34
N LYS A 290 6.58 1.07 0.79
CA LYS A 290 6.51 2.26 -0.07
C LYS A 290 7.53 2.20 -1.19
N THR A 291 8.78 1.90 -0.88
CA THR A 291 9.86 1.83 -1.86
C THR A 291 9.62 0.72 -2.89
N ALA A 292 9.17 -0.46 -2.44
CA ALA A 292 8.82 -1.54 -3.36
C ALA A 292 7.64 -1.16 -4.26
N SER A 293 6.58 -0.56 -3.71
CA SER A 293 5.40 -0.09 -4.47
C SER A 293 5.77 0.98 -5.50
N GLU A 294 6.57 1.96 -5.12
CA GLU A 294 7.06 3.01 -6.02
C GLU A 294 7.91 2.43 -7.17
N MET A 295 8.87 1.55 -6.85
CA MET A 295 9.69 0.89 -7.87
C MET A 295 8.87 0.05 -8.84
N ILE A 296 7.92 -0.73 -8.33
CA ILE A 296 7.02 -1.54 -9.18
C ILE A 296 6.23 -0.62 -10.11
N THR A 297 5.64 0.45 -9.58
CA THR A 297 4.85 1.41 -10.39
C THR A 297 5.72 2.05 -11.47
N GLU A 298 6.91 2.56 -11.12
CA GLU A 298 7.83 3.20 -12.07
C GLU A 298 8.28 2.21 -13.16
N VAL A 299 8.61 0.97 -12.80
CA VAL A 299 9.01 -0.07 -13.77
C VAL A 299 7.85 -0.47 -14.67
N ASP A 300 6.64 -0.64 -14.14
CA ASP A 300 5.43 -0.98 -14.90
C ASP A 300 5.09 0.10 -15.92
N GLU A 301 5.20 1.38 -15.54
CA GLU A 301 4.99 2.51 -16.46
C GLU A 301 5.97 2.46 -17.63
N HIS A 302 7.27 2.21 -17.39
CA HIS A 302 8.26 2.10 -18.44
C HIS A 302 8.12 0.83 -19.27
N LEU A 303 7.75 -0.29 -18.67
CA LEU A 303 7.44 -1.52 -19.39
C LEU A 303 6.27 -1.34 -20.35
N ALA A 304 5.18 -0.70 -19.89
CA ALA A 304 4.02 -0.43 -20.75
C ALA A 304 4.37 0.41 -21.98
N VAL A 305 5.26 1.41 -21.81
CA VAL A 305 5.75 2.21 -22.95
C VAL A 305 6.58 1.37 -23.92
N LEU A 306 7.54 0.59 -23.43
CA LEU A 306 8.39 -0.26 -24.27
C LEU A 306 7.59 -1.34 -25.00
N GLN A 307 6.63 -1.98 -24.34
CA GLN A 307 5.72 -2.96 -24.95
C GLN A 307 4.90 -2.35 -26.07
N LYS A 308 4.37 -1.14 -25.86
CA LYS A 308 3.63 -0.41 -26.89
C LYS A 308 4.49 -0.07 -28.11
N GLU A 309 5.74 0.36 -27.90
CA GLU A 309 6.71 0.65 -28.98
C GLU A 309 7.01 -0.59 -29.81
N LEU A 310 7.01 -1.77 -29.19
CA LEU A 310 7.23 -3.07 -29.86
C LEU A 310 5.95 -3.68 -30.44
N GLY A 311 4.78 -3.01 -30.34
CA GLY A 311 3.51 -3.50 -30.84
C GLY A 311 2.95 -4.71 -30.05
N ILE A 312 3.39 -4.89 -28.82
CA ILE A 312 2.88 -5.92 -27.91
C ILE A 312 1.59 -5.38 -27.27
N GLU A 313 0.45 -6.06 -27.50
CA GLU A 313 -0.81 -5.69 -26.82
C GLU A 313 -0.69 -5.88 -25.31
N VAL A 314 -0.70 -4.78 -24.59
CA VAL A 314 -0.74 -4.78 -23.12
C VAL A 314 -2.19 -4.91 -22.69
N MET A 315 -2.58 -6.04 -22.12
CA MET A 315 -3.81 -6.13 -21.37
C MET A 315 -3.58 -5.39 -20.03
N GLU A 316 -4.12 -4.18 -19.91
CA GLU A 316 -4.10 -3.48 -18.62
C GLU A 316 -4.74 -4.37 -17.54
N PRO A 317 -4.03 -4.64 -16.43
CA PRO A 317 -4.63 -5.35 -15.32
C PRO A 317 -5.83 -4.54 -14.84
N PRO A 318 -6.98 -5.18 -14.53
CA PRO A 318 -8.08 -4.49 -13.90
C PRO A 318 -7.62 -4.05 -12.49
N SER A 319 -7.05 -2.86 -12.40
CA SER A 319 -6.70 -2.26 -11.12
C SER A 319 -8.00 -2.10 -10.32
N VAL A 320 -8.21 -2.97 -9.35
CA VAL A 320 -9.36 -2.90 -8.42
C VAL A 320 -9.37 -1.55 -7.72
N LEU A 321 -8.21 -0.98 -7.43
CA LEU A 321 -8.04 0.35 -6.87
C LEU A 321 -8.39 1.46 -7.86
N ALA A 322 -7.94 1.41 -9.10
CA ALA A 322 -8.28 2.41 -10.12
C ALA A 322 -9.78 2.38 -10.43
N ASN A 323 -10.40 1.19 -10.50
CA ASN A 323 -11.84 1.05 -10.65
C ASN A 323 -12.64 1.53 -9.43
N LEU A 324 -12.11 1.38 -8.22
CA LEU A 324 -12.72 1.92 -7.00
C LEU A 324 -12.58 3.44 -6.91
N GLN A 325 -11.46 4.00 -7.35
CA GLN A 325 -11.24 5.45 -7.43
C GLN A 325 -12.09 6.09 -8.51
N ALA A 326 -12.13 5.53 -9.73
CA ALA A 326 -12.98 6.01 -10.82
C ALA A 326 -14.48 6.01 -10.45
N LYS A 327 -14.97 4.96 -9.80
CA LYS A 327 -16.37 4.91 -9.32
C LYS A 327 -16.65 5.84 -8.15
N LYS A 328 -15.65 6.14 -7.32
CA LYS A 328 -15.80 7.14 -6.26
C LYS A 328 -15.95 8.53 -6.88
N GLU A 329 -15.16 8.87 -7.89
CA GLU A 329 -15.27 10.12 -8.63
C GLU A 329 -16.59 10.23 -9.42
N GLU A 330 -17.07 9.14 -10.05
CA GLU A 330 -18.38 9.09 -10.70
C GLU A 330 -19.51 9.30 -9.70
N SER A 331 -19.48 8.65 -8.56
CA SER A 331 -20.49 8.80 -7.50
C SER A 331 -20.49 10.19 -6.87
N GLU A 332 -19.35 10.87 -6.81
CA GLU A 332 -19.22 12.26 -6.36
C GLU A 332 -19.74 13.24 -7.43
N LYS A 333 -19.49 12.99 -8.71
CA LYS A 333 -20.05 13.75 -9.84
C LYS A 333 -21.57 13.62 -9.95
N GLU A 334 -22.11 12.40 -9.76
CA GLU A 334 -23.57 12.19 -9.74
C GLU A 334 -24.27 12.87 -8.55
N LYS A 335 -23.63 12.94 -7.39
CA LYS A 335 -24.16 13.64 -6.22
C LYS A 335 -24.13 15.16 -6.38
N SER A 336 -23.18 15.69 -7.14
CA SER A 336 -23.08 17.13 -7.43
C SER A 336 -24.03 17.59 -8.53
N SER A 337 -24.51 16.70 -9.39
CA SER A 337 -25.37 17.00 -10.54
C SER A 337 -26.86 16.85 -10.26
N LYS A 338 -27.30 16.32 -9.11
CA LYS A 338 -28.73 16.21 -8.77
C LYS A 338 -29.26 17.55 -8.24
N PRO A 339 -30.25 18.19 -8.91
CA PRO A 339 -30.83 19.43 -8.41
C PRO A 339 -31.57 19.18 -7.09
N LYS A 340 -31.34 20.07 -6.12
CA LYS A 340 -32.00 20.05 -4.82
C LYS A 340 -33.53 20.27 -5.02
N THR A 341 -34.30 19.21 -5.11
CA THR A 341 -35.77 19.29 -5.07
C THR A 341 -36.18 19.73 -3.67
N LYS A 342 -36.66 20.96 -3.59
CA LYS A 342 -37.32 21.50 -2.39
C LYS A 342 -38.65 20.77 -2.18
N THR A 343 -38.70 19.84 -1.25
CA THR A 343 -39.95 19.27 -0.75
C THR A 343 -40.60 20.27 0.18
N SER A 344 -41.60 21.02 -0.36
CA SER A 344 -42.52 21.83 0.44
C SER A 344 -43.42 20.89 1.26
N ARG A 345 -43.22 20.86 2.56
CA ARG A 345 -44.18 20.23 3.50
C ARG A 345 -45.48 21.04 3.52
N LYS A 346 -46.54 20.54 2.86
CA LYS A 346 -47.91 20.99 3.10
C LYS A 346 -48.34 20.57 4.51
N LYS A 347 -48.57 21.57 5.37
CA LYS A 347 -49.29 21.40 6.63
C LYS A 347 -50.74 21.15 6.32
N THR A 348 -51.23 19.94 6.59
CA THR A 348 -52.69 19.66 6.60
C THR A 348 -53.23 20.00 7.97
N GLN A 349 -54.02 21.07 8.05
CA GLN A 349 -54.83 21.38 9.23
C GLN A 349 -55.93 20.33 9.35
N LYS A 350 -56.01 19.65 10.49
CA LYS A 350 -57.19 18.89 10.93
C LYS A 350 -58.12 19.85 11.65
N GLN A 351 -59.23 20.21 11.01
CA GLN A 351 -60.39 20.83 11.67
C GLN A 351 -61.08 19.81 12.56
N LYS A 352 -61.31 20.22 13.82
CA LYS A 352 -62.26 19.64 14.75
C LYS A 352 -63.68 19.83 14.20
N LYS A 353 -64.49 18.79 14.16
CA LYS A 353 -65.93 18.86 14.20
C LYS A 353 -66.42 18.13 15.47
N GLU A 354 -66.81 18.92 16.44
CA GLU A 354 -67.81 18.56 17.44
C GLU A 354 -69.17 18.58 16.78
N GLU A 355 -70.01 17.63 17.02
CA GLU A 355 -71.45 17.76 17.36
C GLU A 355 -72.05 16.36 17.43
N SER A 356 -72.49 16.05 18.60
CA SER A 356 -73.81 15.69 19.17
C SER A 356 -74.57 14.54 18.46
N ARG A 357 -74.64 13.42 19.07
CA ARG A 357 -75.87 12.85 19.69
C ARG A 357 -75.49 11.54 20.39
#